data_c4beedb45f4ff02f345c247a5ec64fe2
#
_entry.id   c4beedb45f4ff02f345c247a5ec64fe2
#
_cell.length_a   1.000
_cell.length_b   1.000
_cell.length_c   1.000
_cell.angle_alpha   90.00
_cell.angle_beta   90.00
_cell.angle_gamma   90.00
#
_symmetry.space_group_name_H-M   'P 1'
#
loop_
_entity.id
_entity.type
_entity.pdbx_description
1 polymer ?
#
loop_
_entity_poly.entity_id
_entity_poly.type
_entity_poly.pdbx_seq_one_letter_code
_entity_poly.pdbx_strand_id
1 'polypeptide(L)'
;MQLSLIAIGTTSQPWVKDGVEMYNTRLARYTKYSYLETPNLKGKHAKADPGSMMKEEAALADKHLQGVDHLVLLDEHGPQMGSVQLANHLQGLMNRGLRHTAFLIGGPYGFDPSLRERA
;
A
#
# COMPACT_ATOMS: atom_id res chain seq x y z
N MET A 1 16.10 3.81 5.02
CA MET A 1 14.96 4.01 4.12
C MET A 1 13.65 3.93 4.90
N GLN A 2 12.74 4.82 4.65
CA GLN A 2 11.40 4.76 5.24
C GLN A 2 10.53 3.78 4.45
N LEU A 3 9.77 2.97 5.17
CA LEU A 3 8.77 2.07 4.58
C LEU A 3 7.38 2.50 5.02
N SER A 4 6.44 2.53 4.08
CA SER A 4 5.03 2.77 4.38
C SER A 4 4.18 1.64 3.83
N LEU A 5 3.16 1.25 4.57
CA LEU A 5 2.11 0.36 4.08
C LEU A 5 0.80 1.15 4.10
N ILE A 6 0.19 1.28 2.94
CA ILE A 6 -1.05 2.03 2.77
C ILE A 6 -2.11 1.06 2.30
N ALA A 7 -3.20 0.95 3.07
CA ALA A 7 -4.33 0.13 2.69
C ALA A 7 -5.48 1.01 2.24
N ILE A 8 -6.08 0.68 1.10
CA ILE A 8 -7.27 1.35 0.61
C ILE A 8 -8.48 0.78 1.35
N GLY A 9 -9.16 1.64 2.10
CA GLY A 9 -10.27 1.24 2.96
C GLY A 9 -9.84 0.86 4.36
N THR A 10 -10.79 0.72 5.26
CA THR A 10 -10.52 0.39 6.66
C THR A 10 -10.62 -1.11 6.91
N THR A 11 -9.80 -1.62 7.82
CA THR A 11 -9.85 -3.01 8.25
C THR A 11 -11.06 -3.22 9.13
N SER A 12 -11.94 -4.18 8.77
CA SER A 12 -13.19 -4.41 9.47
C SER A 12 -13.15 -5.60 10.44
N GLN A 13 -12.31 -6.60 10.17
CA GLN A 13 -12.24 -7.82 10.97
C GLN A 13 -11.31 -7.63 12.18
N PRO A 14 -11.81 -7.84 13.43
CA PRO A 14 -10.97 -7.64 14.61
C PRO A 14 -9.69 -8.47 14.64
N TRP A 15 -9.74 -9.73 14.18
CA TRP A 15 -8.56 -10.58 14.17
C TRP A 15 -7.51 -10.10 13.17
N VAL A 16 -7.94 -9.47 12.08
CA VAL A 16 -7.02 -8.86 11.11
C VAL A 16 -6.37 -7.63 11.70
N LYS A 17 -7.16 -6.78 12.38
CA LYS A 17 -6.63 -5.60 13.07
C LYS A 17 -5.55 -5.96 14.09
N ASP A 18 -5.80 -6.98 14.88
CA ASP A 18 -4.86 -7.45 15.90
C ASP A 18 -3.56 -7.94 15.28
N GLY A 19 -3.66 -8.70 14.19
CA GLY A 19 -2.49 -9.16 13.44
C GLY A 19 -1.69 -8.01 12.84
N VAL A 20 -2.38 -7.06 12.22
CA VAL A 20 -1.75 -5.87 11.64
C VAL A 20 -1.00 -5.08 12.72
N GLU A 21 -1.62 -4.82 13.86
CA GLU A 21 -0.98 -4.11 14.97
C GLU A 21 0.28 -4.82 15.46
N MET A 22 0.21 -6.14 15.58
CA MET A 22 1.36 -6.93 16.03
C MET A 22 2.55 -6.76 15.10
N TYR A 23 2.33 -6.89 13.79
CA TYR A 23 3.41 -6.75 12.81
C TYR A 23 3.87 -5.31 12.66
N ASN A 24 2.96 -4.33 12.72
CA ASN A 24 3.33 -2.92 12.70
C ASN A 24 4.27 -2.56 13.86
N THR A 25 3.97 -3.07 15.05
CA THR A 25 4.81 -2.86 16.23
C THR A 25 6.20 -3.46 16.04
N ARG A 26 6.28 -4.67 15.46
CA ARG A 26 7.55 -5.33 15.19
C ARG A 26 8.39 -4.58 14.17
N LEU A 27 7.76 -4.16 13.06
CA LEU A 27 8.45 -3.45 11.98
C LEU A 27 9.02 -2.12 12.44
N ALA A 28 8.33 -1.42 13.31
CA ALA A 28 8.80 -0.13 13.83
C ALA A 28 10.12 -0.24 14.60
N ARG A 29 10.49 -1.44 15.07
CA ARG A 29 11.76 -1.68 15.75
C ARG A 29 12.94 -1.80 14.78
N TYR A 30 12.68 -2.13 13.51
CA TYR A 30 13.72 -2.45 12.55
C TYR A 30 13.98 -1.34 11.55
N THR A 31 12.97 -0.50 11.28
CA THR A 31 13.08 0.57 10.31
C THR A 31 12.07 1.67 10.62
N LYS A 32 12.27 2.83 10.01
CA LYS A 32 11.27 3.89 10.05
C LYS A 32 10.07 3.44 9.23
N TYR A 33 8.97 3.15 9.90
CA TYR A 33 7.80 2.51 9.31
C TYR A 33 6.54 3.28 9.67
N SER A 34 5.62 3.41 8.69
CA SER A 34 4.30 3.97 8.92
C SER A 34 3.23 3.10 8.28
N TYR A 35 2.06 3.06 8.90
CA TYR A 35 0.90 2.35 8.41
C TYR A 35 -0.28 3.31 8.35
N LEU A 36 -0.98 3.31 7.20
CA LEU A 36 -2.12 4.18 6.97
C LEU A 36 -3.26 3.40 6.31
N GLU A 37 -4.49 3.73 6.68
CA GLU A 37 -5.68 3.27 5.98
C GLU A 37 -6.40 4.47 5.40
N THR A 38 -6.86 4.37 4.14
CA THR A 38 -7.70 5.41 3.57
C THR A 38 -9.13 5.22 4.03
N PRO A 39 -9.95 6.29 4.08
CA PRO A 39 -11.37 6.14 4.41
C PRO A 39 -12.09 5.25 3.40
N ASN A 40 -13.11 4.55 3.85
CA ASN A 40 -14.00 3.83 2.96
C ASN A 40 -14.79 4.84 2.10
N LEU A 41 -15.06 4.47 0.85
CA LEU A 41 -15.94 5.24 -0.01
C LEU A 41 -17.37 5.20 0.54
N LYS A 42 -18.07 6.35 0.49
CA LYS A 42 -19.41 6.50 1.07
C LYS A 42 -20.38 7.09 0.06
N GLY A 43 -21.67 6.89 0.30
CA GLY A 43 -22.74 7.48 -0.50
C GLY A 43 -22.69 7.03 -1.96
N LYS A 44 -22.77 7.97 -2.88
CA LYS A 44 -22.74 7.68 -4.33
C LYS A 44 -21.43 7.01 -4.77
N HIS A 45 -20.32 7.30 -4.11
CA HIS A 45 -19.04 6.71 -4.45
C HIS A 45 -18.99 5.20 -4.17
N ALA A 46 -19.60 4.76 -3.07
CA ALA A 46 -19.68 3.35 -2.72
C ALA A 46 -20.57 2.56 -3.68
N LYS A 47 -21.46 3.23 -4.41
CA LYS A 47 -22.38 2.62 -5.38
C LYS A 47 -21.95 2.83 -6.82
N ALA A 48 -20.82 3.50 -7.05
CA ALA A 48 -20.30 3.76 -8.38
C ALA A 48 -19.82 2.47 -9.04
N ASP A 49 -19.61 2.52 -10.35
CA ASP A 49 -19.04 1.38 -11.07
C ASP A 49 -17.58 1.15 -10.66
N PRO A 50 -17.01 -0.04 -10.97
CA PRO A 50 -15.63 -0.36 -10.59
C PRO A 50 -14.60 0.66 -11.05
N GLY A 51 -14.74 1.20 -12.26
CA GLY A 51 -13.80 2.18 -12.79
C GLY A 51 -13.81 3.49 -12.00
N SER A 52 -15.01 3.99 -11.66
CA SER A 52 -15.15 5.19 -10.85
C SER A 52 -14.64 4.98 -9.43
N MET A 53 -14.90 3.81 -8.85
CA MET A 53 -14.40 3.47 -7.52
C MET A 53 -12.87 3.44 -7.49
N MET A 54 -12.25 2.82 -8.49
CA MET A 54 -10.79 2.76 -8.59
C MET A 54 -10.16 4.16 -8.67
N LYS A 55 -10.79 5.08 -9.43
CA LYS A 55 -10.31 6.45 -9.55
C LYS A 55 -10.41 7.21 -8.22
N GLU A 56 -11.51 7.04 -7.50
CA GLU A 56 -11.69 7.68 -6.19
C GLU A 56 -10.69 7.12 -5.18
N GLU A 57 -10.49 5.81 -5.18
CA GLU A 57 -9.50 5.16 -4.31
C GLU A 57 -8.09 5.64 -4.62
N ALA A 58 -7.75 5.78 -5.91
CA ALA A 58 -6.45 6.29 -6.34
C ALA A 58 -6.24 7.72 -5.86
N ALA A 59 -7.27 8.56 -5.92
CA ALA A 59 -7.19 9.94 -5.43
C ALA A 59 -6.96 9.99 -3.92
N LEU A 60 -7.60 9.12 -3.16
CA LEU A 60 -7.39 9.02 -1.71
C LEU A 60 -5.96 8.56 -1.39
N ALA A 61 -5.47 7.56 -2.12
CA ALA A 61 -4.13 7.04 -1.92
C ALA A 61 -3.06 8.07 -2.30
N ASP A 62 -3.27 8.82 -3.36
CA ASP A 62 -2.30 9.78 -3.89
C ASP A 62 -1.87 10.82 -2.87
N LYS A 63 -2.77 11.21 -1.97
CA LYS A 63 -2.46 12.15 -0.89
C LYS A 63 -1.33 11.64 0.00
N HIS A 64 -1.18 10.33 0.13
CA HIS A 64 -0.19 9.69 0.99
C HIS A 64 1.06 9.26 0.24
N LEU A 65 1.09 9.49 -1.09
CA LEU A 65 2.22 9.11 -1.93
C LEU A 65 3.17 10.27 -2.22
N GLN A 66 2.95 11.42 -1.61
CA GLN A 66 3.83 12.59 -1.74
C GLN A 66 5.19 12.27 -1.11
N GLY A 67 6.27 12.49 -1.85
CA GLY A 67 7.62 12.20 -1.38
C GLY A 67 8.03 10.73 -1.42
N VAL A 68 7.15 9.85 -1.91
CA VAL A 68 7.47 8.43 -2.10
C VAL A 68 8.32 8.26 -3.37
N ASP A 69 9.49 7.65 -3.22
CA ASP A 69 10.43 7.43 -4.33
C ASP A 69 10.09 6.18 -5.14
N HIS A 70 9.49 5.19 -4.51
CA HIS A 70 9.20 3.91 -5.13
C HIS A 70 7.88 3.36 -4.60
N LEU A 71 6.98 3.02 -5.50
CA LEU A 71 5.67 2.46 -5.19
C LEU A 71 5.62 1.00 -5.57
N VAL A 72 5.23 0.15 -4.62
CA VAL A 72 4.98 -1.28 -4.85
C VAL A 72 3.51 -1.54 -4.67
N LEU A 73 2.86 -2.02 -5.72
CA LEU A 73 1.46 -2.44 -5.65
C LEU A 73 1.39 -3.91 -5.27
N LEU A 74 0.62 -4.22 -4.21
CA LEU A 74 0.37 -5.60 -3.81
C LEU A 74 -0.82 -6.11 -4.63
N ASP A 75 -0.51 -6.61 -5.82
CA ASP A 75 -1.48 -6.98 -6.86
C ASP A 75 -1.48 -8.49 -7.04
N GLU A 76 -2.68 -9.10 -7.09
CA GLU A 76 -2.81 -10.55 -7.33
C GLU A 76 -2.21 -10.99 -8.66
N HIS A 77 -2.10 -10.08 -9.61
CA HIS A 77 -1.50 -10.35 -10.93
C HIS A 77 0.00 -10.06 -10.99
N GLY A 78 0.59 -9.59 -9.90
CA GLY A 78 2.00 -9.29 -9.84
C GLY A 78 2.87 -10.53 -9.66
N PRO A 79 4.20 -10.38 -9.77
CA PRO A 79 5.11 -11.48 -9.52
C PRO A 79 5.10 -11.88 -8.04
N GLN A 80 5.28 -13.17 -7.79
CA GLN A 80 5.38 -13.67 -6.42
C GLN A 80 6.82 -13.68 -5.97
N MET A 81 7.03 -13.35 -4.70
CA MET A 81 8.36 -13.36 -4.08
C MET A 81 8.31 -14.09 -2.74
N GLY A 82 9.35 -14.89 -2.47
CA GLY A 82 9.58 -15.39 -1.11
C GLY A 82 10.16 -14.30 -0.22
N SER A 83 10.23 -14.57 1.07
CA SER A 83 10.71 -13.60 2.05
C SER A 83 12.15 -13.14 1.79
N VAL A 84 13.04 -14.07 1.42
CA VAL A 84 14.43 -13.74 1.11
C VAL A 84 14.52 -12.86 -0.15
N GLN A 85 13.73 -13.18 -1.17
CA GLN A 85 13.70 -12.41 -2.40
C GLN A 85 13.22 -10.98 -2.14
N LEU A 86 12.19 -10.81 -1.32
CA LEU A 86 11.70 -9.49 -0.95
C LEU A 86 12.75 -8.71 -0.16
N ALA A 87 13.42 -9.36 0.78
CA ALA A 87 14.49 -8.73 1.56
C ALA A 87 15.62 -8.24 0.64
N ASN A 88 16.02 -9.06 -0.34
CA ASN A 88 17.05 -8.67 -1.30
C ASN A 88 16.59 -7.53 -2.20
N HIS A 89 15.33 -7.52 -2.59
CA HIS A 89 14.76 -6.44 -3.39
C HIS A 89 14.80 -5.11 -2.62
N LEU A 90 14.39 -5.12 -1.36
CA LEU A 90 14.44 -3.93 -0.50
C LEU A 90 15.87 -3.45 -0.28
N GLN A 91 16.79 -4.38 -0.05
CA GLN A 91 18.21 -4.04 0.10
C GLN A 91 18.75 -3.36 -1.17
N GLY A 92 18.36 -3.85 -2.34
CA GLY A 92 18.73 -3.23 -3.62
C GLY A 92 18.22 -1.81 -3.75
N LEU A 93 16.98 -1.55 -3.30
CA LEU A 93 16.41 -0.19 -3.30
C LEU A 93 17.21 0.74 -2.37
N MET A 94 17.58 0.25 -1.18
CA MET A 94 18.41 1.01 -0.24
C MET A 94 19.79 1.33 -0.84
N ASN A 95 20.38 0.33 -1.50
CA ASN A 95 21.71 0.50 -2.12
C ASN A 95 21.69 1.51 -3.25
N ARG A 96 20.55 1.68 -3.93
CA ARG A 96 20.38 2.72 -4.96
C ARG A 96 20.06 4.10 -4.39
N GLY A 97 19.98 4.23 -3.07
CA GLY A 97 19.76 5.51 -2.42
C GLY A 97 18.31 5.96 -2.34
N LEU A 98 17.35 5.07 -2.57
CA LEU A 98 15.95 5.42 -2.42
C LEU A 98 15.62 5.65 -0.94
N ARG A 99 14.85 6.69 -0.66
CA ARG A 99 14.59 7.15 0.71
C ARG A 99 13.25 6.68 1.27
N HIS A 100 12.27 6.46 0.41
CA HIS A 100 10.92 6.13 0.84
C HIS A 100 10.24 5.19 -0.15
N THR A 101 9.97 3.97 0.29
CA THR A 101 9.20 2.97 -0.48
C THR A 101 7.85 2.78 0.19
N ALA A 102 6.79 2.86 -0.60
CA ALA A 102 5.44 2.60 -0.14
C ALA A 102 4.89 1.33 -0.78
N PHE A 103 4.27 0.50 0.05
CA PHE A 103 3.50 -0.66 -0.39
C PHE A 103 2.03 -0.29 -0.31
N LEU A 104 1.28 -0.55 -1.37
CA LEU A 104 -0.14 -0.21 -1.44
C LEU A 104 -0.99 -1.47 -1.60
N ILE A 105 -1.95 -1.64 -0.69
CA ILE A 105 -2.97 -2.69 -0.77
C ILE A 105 -4.19 -2.07 -1.43
N GLY A 106 -4.65 -2.67 -2.53
CA GLY A 106 -5.76 -2.15 -3.31
C GLY A 106 -7.13 -2.49 -2.74
N GLY A 107 -8.16 -1.83 -3.28
CA GLY A 107 -9.54 -2.10 -3.00
C GLY A 107 -10.07 -3.32 -3.76
N PRO A 108 -11.39 -3.57 -3.71
CA PRO A 108 -11.98 -4.81 -4.25
C PRO A 108 -11.83 -5.02 -5.75
N TYR A 109 -11.62 -3.95 -6.50
CA TYR A 109 -11.52 -4.03 -7.97
C TYR A 109 -10.09 -3.86 -8.48
N GLY A 110 -9.09 -3.80 -7.59
CA GLY A 110 -7.69 -3.63 -7.97
C GLY A 110 -7.28 -2.16 -8.06
N PHE A 111 -6.35 -1.87 -8.96
CA PHE A 111 -5.72 -0.55 -9.05
C PHE A 111 -6.11 0.21 -10.31
N ASP A 112 -6.33 1.51 -10.16
CA ASP A 112 -6.50 2.40 -11.30
C ASP A 112 -5.21 2.41 -12.16
N PRO A 113 -5.33 2.54 -13.50
CA PRO A 113 -4.15 2.60 -14.37
C PRO A 113 -3.13 3.67 -13.97
N SER A 114 -3.55 4.79 -13.42
CA SER A 114 -2.63 5.84 -12.95
C SER A 114 -1.65 5.36 -11.89
N LEU A 115 -2.11 4.47 -11.00
CA LEU A 115 -1.25 3.87 -9.98
C LEU A 115 -0.29 2.84 -10.59
N ARG A 116 -0.77 2.06 -11.55
CA ARG A 116 0.06 1.07 -12.24
C ARG A 116 1.20 1.72 -13.01
N GLU A 117 0.95 2.86 -13.63
CA GLU A 117 1.98 3.61 -14.35
C GLU A 117 3.05 4.16 -13.40
N ARG A 118 2.66 4.54 -12.20
CA ARG A 118 3.56 5.10 -11.20
C ARG A 118 4.42 4.02 -10.50
N ALA A 119 3.92 2.80 -10.43
CA ALA A 119 4.56 1.71 -9.69
C ALA A 119 5.88 1.23 -10.32
#